data_a8a4ec9875f1ae929f364f66f4abb083
#
_entry.id   a8a4ec9875f1ae929f364f66f4abb083
#
_cell.length_a   1.000
_cell.length_b   1.000
_cell.length_c   1.000
_cell.angle_alpha   90.00
_cell.angle_beta   90.00
_cell.angle_gamma   90.00
#
_symmetry.space_group_name_H-M   'P 1'
#
loop_
_entity.id
_entity.type
_entity.pdbx_description
1 polymer ?
#
loop_
_entity_poly.entity_id
_entity_poly.type
_entity_poly.pdbx_seq_one_letter_code
_entity_poly.pdbx_strand_id
1 'polypeptide(L)'
;MNPNFVADTEYGKLILNRNDRGVCGDIQRTGYFEREQINILKSIAEKLLAKKQHIVFYDVGANIGTHTLAIASTFKDKVLVRSFEAQSQIFYQLCGMVSLNGLRNVNCYNYAIGGDDLPYIDALFPDYDAYQNFGGFELLPIDKSDNADMIKNHMERVDVYPLSYFNEHVDLIKMDIEGMEEEALKGSEDWIDCYKPVFMVEQHKSNADNIIAFFESMGYSVPPQQHDLICIPPGFDLTL
;
A
#
# COMPACT_ATOMS: atom_id res chain seq x y z
N MET A 1 -5.05 23.94 16.51
CA MET A 1 -4.22 22.95 17.29
C MET A 1 -3.73 21.93 16.26
N ASN A 2 -2.47 21.51 16.30
CA ASN A 2 -1.98 20.49 15.35
C ASN A 2 -2.82 19.21 15.49
N PRO A 3 -3.46 18.72 14.41
CA PRO A 3 -4.27 17.51 14.48
C PRO A 3 -3.44 16.23 14.64
N ASN A 4 -2.14 16.28 14.29
CA ASN A 4 -1.26 15.13 14.35
C ASN A 4 -0.73 14.89 15.76
N PHE A 5 -0.65 13.62 16.16
CA PHE A 5 -0.10 13.17 17.43
C PHE A 5 0.50 11.76 17.29
N VAL A 6 1.40 11.41 18.22
CA VAL A 6 1.98 10.06 18.28
C VAL A 6 1.11 9.18 19.17
N ALA A 7 0.81 7.97 18.67
CA ALA A 7 0.12 6.93 19.42
C ALA A 7 0.96 5.65 19.50
N ASP A 8 0.90 4.98 20.64
CA ASP A 8 1.39 3.61 20.77
C ASP A 8 0.34 2.62 20.29
N THR A 9 0.74 1.69 19.44
CA THR A 9 -0.11 0.64 18.89
C THR A 9 0.50 -0.73 19.17
N GLU A 10 -0.22 -1.80 18.82
CA GLU A 10 0.31 -3.16 19.01
C GLU A 10 1.56 -3.45 18.14
N TYR A 11 1.80 -2.67 17.08
CA TYR A 11 2.95 -2.85 16.18
C TYR A 11 4.11 -1.90 16.48
N GLY A 12 3.87 -0.82 17.23
CA GLY A 12 4.83 0.23 17.54
C GLY A 12 4.19 1.62 17.55
N LYS A 13 4.97 2.65 17.28
CA LYS A 13 4.51 4.05 17.31
C LYS A 13 4.06 4.50 15.92
N LEU A 14 2.85 5.08 15.83
CA LEU A 14 2.33 5.70 14.62
C LEU A 14 2.10 7.20 14.85
N ILE A 15 2.14 7.98 13.78
CA ILE A 15 1.67 9.36 13.77
C ILE A 15 0.25 9.34 13.21
N LEU A 16 -0.73 9.69 14.03
CA LEU A 16 -2.15 9.72 13.69
C LEU A 16 -2.63 11.15 13.51
N ASN A 17 -3.62 11.35 12.65
CA ASN A 17 -4.36 12.61 12.53
C ASN A 17 -5.75 12.44 13.17
N ARG A 18 -6.14 13.36 14.07
CA ARG A 18 -7.44 13.32 14.78
C ARG A 18 -8.64 13.48 13.85
N ASN A 19 -8.43 14.06 12.68
CA ASN A 19 -9.48 14.32 11.70
C ASN A 19 -9.69 13.15 10.73
N ASP A 20 -8.76 12.18 10.70
CA ASP A 20 -8.96 10.97 9.91
C ASP A 20 -9.90 10.00 10.64
N ARG A 21 -11.11 9.83 10.07
CA ARG A 21 -12.11 8.87 10.59
C ARG A 21 -11.89 7.43 10.10
N GLY A 22 -11.02 7.22 9.11
CA GLY A 22 -10.64 5.92 8.56
C GLY A 22 -9.59 5.22 9.43
N VAL A 23 -8.41 5.02 8.87
CA VAL A 23 -7.29 4.30 9.50
C VAL A 23 -6.98 4.81 10.91
N CYS A 24 -6.79 6.14 11.06
CA CYS A 24 -6.48 6.72 12.37
C CYS A 24 -7.64 6.60 13.36
N GLY A 25 -8.89 6.74 12.89
CA GLY A 25 -10.09 6.56 13.73
C GLY A 25 -10.21 5.15 14.27
N ASP A 26 -9.94 4.15 13.44
CA ASP A 26 -9.96 2.75 13.84
C ASP A 26 -8.86 2.43 14.84
N ILE A 27 -7.64 2.88 14.61
CA ILE A 27 -6.52 2.70 15.53
C ILE A 27 -6.81 3.37 16.89
N GLN A 28 -7.35 4.59 16.90
CA GLN A 28 -7.71 5.27 18.15
C GLN A 28 -8.75 4.48 18.96
N ARG A 29 -9.68 3.80 18.28
CA ARG A 29 -10.75 3.03 18.93
C ARG A 29 -10.31 1.65 19.38
N THR A 30 -9.45 0.97 18.61
CA THR A 30 -9.13 -0.45 18.77
C THR A 30 -7.67 -0.73 19.17
N GLY A 31 -6.76 0.20 18.88
CA GLY A 31 -5.31 0.03 19.03
C GLY A 31 -4.63 -0.62 17.80
N TYR A 32 -5.39 -1.01 16.78
CA TYR A 32 -4.89 -1.66 15.56
C TYR A 32 -5.73 -1.29 14.33
N PHE A 33 -5.21 -1.65 13.16
CA PHE A 33 -5.90 -1.56 11.87
C PHE A 33 -5.61 -2.84 11.08
N GLU A 34 -6.62 -3.41 10.43
CA GLU A 34 -6.51 -4.59 9.53
C GLU A 34 -5.65 -5.74 10.10
N ARG A 35 -5.91 -6.12 11.36
CA ARG A 35 -5.12 -7.15 12.06
C ARG A 35 -5.09 -8.48 11.32
N GLU A 36 -6.20 -8.88 10.71
CA GLU A 36 -6.31 -10.14 9.98
C GLU A 36 -5.41 -10.12 8.73
N GLN A 37 -5.48 -9.06 7.93
CA GLN A 37 -4.65 -8.85 6.74
C GLN A 37 -3.17 -8.84 7.10
N ILE A 38 -2.80 -8.14 8.18
CA ILE A 38 -1.43 -8.13 8.68
C ILE A 38 -0.96 -9.54 9.09
N ASN A 39 -1.82 -10.34 9.72
CA ASN A 39 -1.48 -11.72 10.09
C ASN A 39 -1.29 -12.61 8.85
N ILE A 40 -2.11 -12.44 7.81
CA ILE A 40 -1.94 -13.13 6.53
C ILE A 40 -0.60 -12.74 5.90
N LEU A 41 -0.28 -11.45 5.80
CA LEU A 41 1.01 -10.98 5.27
C LEU A 41 2.20 -11.55 6.05
N LYS A 42 2.11 -11.60 7.39
CA LYS A 42 3.16 -12.23 8.23
C LYS A 42 3.31 -13.72 7.92
N SER A 43 2.22 -14.45 7.79
CA SER A 43 2.24 -15.88 7.45
C SER A 43 2.87 -16.13 6.08
N ILE A 44 2.56 -15.29 5.08
CA ILE A 44 3.19 -15.35 3.75
C ILE A 44 4.69 -15.07 3.85
N ALA A 45 5.09 -14.01 4.55
CA ALA A 45 6.49 -13.65 4.74
C ALA A 45 7.28 -14.76 5.46
N GLU A 46 6.71 -15.42 6.47
CA GLU A 46 7.30 -16.57 7.15
C GLU A 46 7.55 -17.75 6.21
N LYS A 47 6.58 -18.07 5.35
CA LYS A 47 6.72 -19.15 4.36
C LYS A 47 7.78 -18.85 3.29
N LEU A 48 7.87 -17.58 2.87
CA LEU A 48 8.92 -17.13 1.96
C LEU A 48 10.30 -17.23 2.63
N LEU A 49 10.43 -16.76 3.87
CA LEU A 49 11.67 -16.80 4.65
C LEU A 49 12.09 -18.23 5.04
N ALA A 50 11.18 -19.19 5.05
CA ALA A 50 11.54 -20.60 5.20
C ALA A 50 12.34 -21.16 4.01
N LYS A 51 12.25 -20.50 2.84
CA LYS A 51 12.93 -20.87 1.59
C LYS A 51 14.04 -19.90 1.19
N LYS A 52 14.07 -18.68 1.76
CA LYS A 52 14.98 -17.57 1.41
C LYS A 52 15.57 -16.96 2.67
N GLN A 53 16.81 -16.47 2.60
CA GLN A 53 17.45 -15.79 3.73
C GLN A 53 16.87 -14.39 3.95
N HIS A 54 16.52 -13.71 2.85
CA HIS A 54 15.93 -12.36 2.84
C HIS A 54 14.83 -12.31 1.80
N ILE A 55 13.86 -11.44 2.02
CA ILE A 55 12.80 -11.14 1.06
C ILE A 55 12.63 -9.62 0.90
N VAL A 56 12.09 -9.21 -0.24
CA VAL A 56 11.67 -7.85 -0.52
C VAL A 56 10.14 -7.78 -0.49
N PHE A 57 9.62 -6.87 0.31
CA PHE A 57 8.20 -6.59 0.45
C PHE A 57 7.88 -5.18 -0.07
N TYR A 58 6.91 -5.08 -0.97
CA TYR A 58 6.34 -3.82 -1.43
C TYR A 58 5.00 -3.58 -0.72
N ASP A 59 4.90 -2.44 -0.02
CA ASP A 59 3.67 -1.93 0.59
C ASP A 59 3.16 -0.77 -0.28
N VAL A 60 2.30 -1.09 -1.23
CA VAL A 60 1.78 -0.16 -2.24
C VAL A 60 0.45 0.40 -1.76
N GLY A 61 0.40 1.72 -1.57
CA GLY A 61 -0.65 2.39 -0.80
C GLY A 61 -0.41 2.21 0.70
N ALA A 62 0.80 2.54 1.15
CA ALA A 62 1.23 2.26 2.52
C ALA A 62 0.49 3.08 3.58
N ASN A 63 -0.19 4.15 3.18
CA ASN A 63 -0.87 5.06 4.08
C ASN A 63 0.07 5.55 5.19
N ILE A 64 -0.35 5.63 6.44
CA ILE A 64 0.49 6.00 7.59
C ILE A 64 1.49 4.91 8.01
N GLY A 65 1.51 3.75 7.33
CA GLY A 65 2.51 2.70 7.49
C GLY A 65 2.15 1.58 8.47
N THR A 66 0.89 1.23 8.65
CA THR A 66 0.48 0.13 9.56
C THR A 66 1.05 -1.21 9.15
N HIS A 67 0.91 -1.60 7.87
CA HIS A 67 1.46 -2.84 7.31
C HIS A 67 2.98 -2.80 7.26
N THR A 68 3.55 -1.69 6.78
CA THR A 68 4.99 -1.41 6.80
C THR A 68 5.58 -1.65 8.19
N LEU A 69 5.01 -1.01 9.23
CA LEU A 69 5.50 -1.12 10.61
C LEU A 69 5.42 -2.56 11.11
N ALA A 70 4.28 -3.23 10.89
CA ALA A 70 4.05 -4.59 11.36
C ALA A 70 5.04 -5.59 10.75
N ILE A 71 5.29 -5.51 9.44
CA ILE A 71 6.22 -6.40 8.75
C ILE A 71 7.67 -6.06 9.09
N ALA A 72 8.05 -4.78 8.98
CA ALA A 72 9.43 -4.35 9.21
C ALA A 72 9.92 -4.61 10.63
N SER A 73 9.06 -4.39 11.64
CA SER A 73 9.42 -4.62 13.05
C SER A 73 9.47 -6.11 13.41
N THR A 74 8.60 -6.93 12.78
CA THR A 74 8.55 -8.38 13.03
C THR A 74 9.78 -9.08 12.45
N PHE A 75 10.12 -8.81 11.21
CA PHE A 75 11.15 -9.57 10.47
C PHE A 75 12.52 -8.89 10.41
N LYS A 76 12.57 -7.59 10.78
CA LYS A 76 13.83 -6.81 10.87
C LYS A 76 14.66 -6.92 9.59
N ASP A 77 15.95 -7.23 9.74
CA ASP A 77 16.93 -7.34 8.66
C ASP A 77 16.64 -8.45 7.63
N LYS A 78 15.70 -9.35 7.92
CA LYS A 78 15.30 -10.40 6.97
C LYS A 78 14.34 -9.91 5.89
N VAL A 79 13.69 -8.78 6.09
CA VAL A 79 12.74 -8.19 5.11
C VAL A 79 13.16 -6.76 4.80
N LEU A 80 13.45 -6.48 3.53
CA LEU A 80 13.55 -5.11 3.02
C LEU A 80 12.15 -4.65 2.60
N VAL A 81 11.68 -3.55 3.17
CA VAL A 81 10.37 -2.98 2.86
C VAL A 81 10.53 -1.74 1.98
N ARG A 82 9.76 -1.66 0.91
CA ARG A 82 9.55 -0.47 0.12
C ARG A 82 8.10 -0.05 0.22
N SER A 83 7.87 1.14 0.76
CA SER A 83 6.54 1.65 1.04
C SER A 83 6.26 2.85 0.13
N PHE A 84 5.14 2.78 -0.59
CA PHE A 84 4.73 3.79 -1.56
C PHE A 84 3.44 4.45 -1.08
N GLU A 85 3.46 5.78 -1.00
CA GLU A 85 2.30 6.57 -0.60
C GLU A 85 2.24 7.86 -1.43
N ALA A 86 1.11 8.05 -2.11
CA ALA A 86 0.93 9.13 -3.05
C ALA A 86 0.62 10.48 -2.38
N GLN A 87 -0.15 10.47 -1.28
CA GLN A 87 -0.56 11.66 -0.56
C GLN A 87 0.60 12.22 0.27
N SER A 88 1.12 13.40 -0.07
CA SER A 88 2.31 13.98 0.59
C SER A 88 2.16 14.11 2.12
N GLN A 89 0.99 14.51 2.63
CA GLN A 89 0.77 14.66 4.07
C GLN A 89 0.78 13.31 4.80
N ILE A 90 0.21 12.29 4.20
CA ILE A 90 0.21 10.92 4.72
C ILE A 90 1.62 10.32 4.61
N PHE A 91 2.32 10.56 3.50
CA PHE A 91 3.71 10.16 3.31
C PHE A 91 4.64 10.74 4.40
N TYR A 92 4.43 11.99 4.85
CA TYR A 92 5.21 12.54 5.97
C TYR A 92 4.94 11.80 7.29
N GLN A 93 3.72 11.33 7.52
CA GLN A 93 3.39 10.49 8.68
C GLN A 93 4.07 9.12 8.57
N LEU A 94 4.06 8.49 7.38
CA LEU A 94 4.79 7.25 7.09
C LEU A 94 6.29 7.39 7.38
N CYS A 95 6.95 8.42 6.85
CA CYS A 95 8.37 8.68 7.12
C CYS A 95 8.65 8.93 8.61
N GLY A 96 7.77 9.69 9.26
CA GLY A 96 7.85 9.94 10.71
C GLY A 96 7.72 8.66 11.52
N MET A 97 6.82 7.76 11.14
CA MET A 97 6.65 6.43 11.73
C MET A 97 7.94 5.61 11.65
N VAL A 98 8.56 5.54 10.47
CA VAL A 98 9.83 4.82 10.25
C VAL A 98 10.91 5.34 11.20
N SER A 99 11.04 6.68 11.31
CA SER A 99 12.00 7.33 12.20
C SER A 99 11.71 7.05 13.68
N LEU A 100 10.46 7.17 14.12
CA LEU A 100 10.04 6.95 15.50
C LEU A 100 10.31 5.52 16.00
N ASN A 101 10.26 4.54 15.10
CA ASN A 101 10.48 3.13 15.43
C ASN A 101 11.92 2.66 15.12
N GLY A 102 12.78 3.54 14.61
CA GLY A 102 14.17 3.23 14.28
C GLY A 102 14.34 2.15 13.22
N LEU A 103 13.39 2.04 12.28
CA LEU A 103 13.39 1.05 11.23
C LEU A 103 14.46 1.38 10.18
N ARG A 104 15.41 0.47 9.98
CA ARG A 104 16.51 0.64 9.02
C ARG A 104 16.34 -0.19 7.76
N ASN A 105 15.33 -1.02 7.73
CA ASN A 105 14.96 -1.92 6.65
C ASN A 105 13.77 -1.40 5.85
N VAL A 106 13.42 -0.13 5.95
CA VAL A 106 12.29 0.51 5.25
C VAL A 106 12.79 1.68 4.40
N ASN A 107 12.36 1.71 3.15
CA ASN A 107 12.49 2.87 2.26
C ASN A 107 11.09 3.36 1.89
N CYS A 108 10.82 4.65 2.06
CA CYS A 108 9.54 5.27 1.73
C CYS A 108 9.67 6.11 0.46
N TYR A 109 8.63 6.08 -0.38
CA TYR A 109 8.59 6.79 -1.66
C TYR A 109 7.26 7.52 -1.80
N ASN A 110 7.30 8.82 -2.13
CA ASN A 110 6.12 9.61 -2.39
C ASN A 110 5.76 9.54 -3.88
N TYR A 111 5.28 8.37 -4.30
CA TYR A 111 4.86 8.05 -5.66
C TYR A 111 3.50 7.38 -5.64
N ALA A 112 2.75 7.56 -6.71
CA ALA A 112 1.69 6.64 -7.07
C ALA A 112 2.28 5.45 -7.86
N ILE A 113 1.77 4.26 -7.65
CA ILE A 113 2.03 3.11 -8.49
C ILE A 113 0.88 2.97 -9.47
N GLY A 114 1.19 2.88 -10.76
CA GLY A 114 0.19 2.87 -11.83
C GLY A 114 0.73 2.30 -13.13
N GLY A 115 0.06 2.62 -14.24
CA GLY A 115 0.52 2.29 -15.59
C GLY A 115 1.78 3.07 -15.99
N ASP A 116 2.40 2.65 -17.07
CA ASP A 116 3.61 3.27 -17.63
C ASP A 116 3.32 4.39 -18.64
N ASP A 117 2.05 4.63 -18.97
CA ASP A 117 1.56 5.62 -19.93
C ASP A 117 1.37 7.02 -19.33
N LEU A 118 1.30 7.14 -17.99
CA LEU A 118 1.10 8.42 -17.29
C LEU A 118 2.29 8.72 -16.37
N PRO A 119 3.12 9.73 -16.70
CA PRO A 119 4.28 10.07 -15.86
C PRO A 119 3.90 10.76 -14.54
N TYR A 120 2.72 11.36 -14.47
CA TYR A 120 2.18 12.01 -13.26
C TYR A 120 0.66 12.15 -13.35
N ILE A 121 0.04 12.36 -12.20
CA ILE A 121 -1.38 12.74 -12.05
C ILE A 121 -1.42 14.05 -11.25
N ASP A 122 -2.14 15.04 -11.76
CA ASP A 122 -2.57 16.19 -10.95
C ASP A 122 -3.90 15.78 -10.29
N ALA A 123 -3.89 15.62 -8.97
CA ALA A 123 -5.04 15.12 -8.20
C ALA A 123 -5.45 16.10 -7.09
N LEU A 124 -6.72 16.06 -6.72
CA LEU A 124 -7.24 16.75 -5.54
C LEU A 124 -7.11 15.81 -4.35
N PHE A 125 -6.52 16.28 -3.25
CA PHE A 125 -6.42 15.55 -2.00
C PHE A 125 -7.38 16.06 -0.94
N PRO A 126 -7.65 15.30 0.12
CA PRO A 126 -8.55 15.70 1.18
C PRO A 126 -8.03 16.94 1.93
N ASP A 127 -8.95 17.69 2.51
CA ASP A 127 -8.62 18.70 3.53
C ASP A 127 -8.27 17.98 4.84
N TYR A 128 -6.99 17.91 5.17
CA TYR A 128 -6.49 17.22 6.39
C TYR A 128 -6.88 17.92 7.70
N ASP A 129 -7.42 19.12 7.64
CA ASP A 129 -8.00 19.83 8.77
C ASP A 129 -9.51 19.55 8.95
N ALA A 130 -10.17 18.93 7.95
CA ALA A 130 -11.56 18.48 8.02
C ALA A 130 -11.69 17.04 8.47
N TYR A 131 -12.77 16.71 9.19
CA TYR A 131 -13.05 15.35 9.66
C TYR A 131 -13.60 14.47 8.53
N GLN A 132 -12.75 13.63 7.94
CA GLN A 132 -13.09 12.75 6.81
C GLN A 132 -12.20 11.51 6.75
N ASN A 133 -12.44 10.62 5.78
CA ASN A 133 -11.59 9.44 5.53
C ASN A 133 -10.45 9.84 4.59
N PHE A 134 -9.21 9.83 5.08
CA PHE A 134 -8.04 10.16 4.26
C PHE A 134 -7.50 8.96 3.47
N GLY A 135 -7.69 7.74 3.98
CA GLY A 135 -7.20 6.52 3.34
C GLY A 135 -8.01 6.12 2.11
N GLY A 136 -9.33 6.36 2.12
CA GLY A 136 -10.21 5.97 1.02
C GLY A 136 -10.28 6.98 -0.14
N PHE A 137 -9.19 7.67 -0.47
CA PHE A 137 -9.19 8.73 -1.48
C PHE A 137 -8.64 8.23 -2.81
N GLU A 138 -9.47 8.28 -3.87
CA GLU A 138 -9.08 7.88 -5.21
C GLU A 138 -8.23 8.96 -5.88
N LEU A 139 -7.14 8.56 -6.54
CA LEU A 139 -6.33 9.45 -7.36
C LEU A 139 -7.03 9.68 -8.72
N LEU A 140 -8.07 10.50 -8.71
CA LEU A 140 -8.76 10.88 -9.94
C LEU A 140 -8.14 12.16 -10.53
N PRO A 141 -7.95 12.22 -11.86
CA PRO A 141 -7.56 13.44 -12.52
C PRO A 141 -8.54 14.58 -12.22
N ILE A 142 -8.02 15.78 -12.07
CA ILE A 142 -8.84 16.98 -11.83
C ILE A 142 -9.85 17.18 -12.96
N ASP A 143 -11.14 17.25 -12.62
CA ASP A 143 -12.18 17.69 -13.54
C ASP A 143 -12.16 19.22 -13.63
N LYS A 144 -12.28 19.75 -14.86
CA LYS A 144 -12.38 21.20 -15.11
C LYS A 144 -13.63 21.83 -14.48
N SER A 145 -14.60 21.03 -14.04
CA SER A 145 -15.79 21.44 -13.29
C SER A 145 -15.52 21.62 -11.79
N ASP A 146 -14.36 21.20 -11.28
CA ASP A 146 -14.00 21.32 -9.89
C ASP A 146 -13.91 22.79 -9.45
N ASN A 147 -14.26 23.03 -8.19
CA ASN A 147 -14.24 24.37 -7.62
C ASN A 147 -12.81 24.92 -7.61
N ALA A 148 -12.60 26.12 -8.15
CA ALA A 148 -11.29 26.76 -8.25
C ALA A 148 -10.56 26.91 -6.89
N ASP A 149 -11.29 27.08 -5.78
CA ASP A 149 -10.70 27.16 -4.44
C ASP A 149 -10.24 25.77 -3.95
N MET A 150 -10.96 24.69 -4.28
CA MET A 150 -10.50 23.32 -4.01
C MET A 150 -9.23 23.02 -4.79
N ILE A 151 -9.21 23.30 -6.10
CA ILE A 151 -8.02 23.10 -6.95
C ILE A 151 -6.82 23.84 -6.36
N LYS A 152 -6.99 25.09 -5.97
CA LYS A 152 -5.92 25.93 -5.44
C LYS A 152 -5.32 25.40 -4.13
N ASN A 153 -6.15 24.85 -3.25
CA ASN A 153 -5.76 24.53 -1.88
C ASN A 153 -5.41 23.05 -1.67
N HIS A 154 -5.89 22.16 -2.54
CA HIS A 154 -5.79 20.71 -2.34
C HIS A 154 -5.24 19.96 -3.55
N MET A 155 -4.80 20.67 -4.61
CA MET A 155 -4.18 20.05 -5.76
C MET A 155 -2.70 19.74 -5.48
N GLU A 156 -2.32 18.51 -5.73
CA GLU A 156 -0.92 18.09 -5.75
C GLU A 156 -0.62 17.36 -7.07
N ARG A 157 0.61 17.49 -7.54
CA ARG A 157 1.15 16.66 -8.60
C ARG A 157 1.85 15.47 -7.99
N VAL A 158 1.45 14.27 -8.41
CA VAL A 158 2.02 13.00 -7.96
C VAL A 158 2.67 12.31 -9.14
N ASP A 159 3.97 12.00 -9.03
CA ASP A 159 4.66 11.18 -10.02
C ASP A 159 4.12 9.75 -9.98
N VAL A 160 3.92 9.15 -11.17
CA VAL A 160 3.43 7.79 -11.33
C VAL A 160 4.54 6.90 -11.86
N TYR A 161 4.73 5.74 -11.24
CA TYR A 161 5.71 4.75 -11.66
C TYR A 161 5.10 3.36 -11.71
N PRO A 162 5.53 2.50 -12.65
CA PRO A 162 5.13 1.09 -12.63
C PRO A 162 5.83 0.33 -11.49
N LEU A 163 5.29 -0.84 -11.09
CA LEU A 163 5.94 -1.71 -10.10
C LEU A 163 7.36 -2.10 -10.50
N SER A 164 7.62 -2.18 -11.80
CA SER A 164 8.92 -2.52 -12.39
C SER A 164 9.98 -1.43 -12.27
N TYR A 165 9.64 -0.24 -11.79
CA TYR A 165 10.54 0.94 -11.80
C TYR A 165 11.91 0.67 -11.18
N PHE A 166 11.98 -0.05 -10.06
CA PHE A 166 13.25 -0.37 -9.40
C PHE A 166 14.00 -1.54 -10.05
N ASN A 167 13.36 -2.26 -10.98
CA ASN A 167 13.94 -3.42 -11.67
C ASN A 167 14.66 -4.40 -10.72
N GLU A 168 14.04 -4.68 -9.58
CA GLU A 168 14.53 -5.62 -8.57
C GLU A 168 13.58 -6.80 -8.40
N HIS A 169 14.11 -7.90 -7.84
CA HIS A 169 13.28 -9.04 -7.47
C HIS A 169 12.46 -8.69 -6.23
N VAL A 170 11.15 -8.88 -6.30
CA VAL A 170 10.22 -8.68 -5.19
C VAL A 170 9.52 -10.01 -4.88
N ASP A 171 9.35 -10.31 -3.61
CA ASP A 171 8.80 -11.58 -3.14
C ASP A 171 7.33 -11.49 -2.73
N LEU A 172 6.95 -10.35 -2.16
CA LEU A 172 5.61 -10.10 -1.61
C LEU A 172 5.19 -8.67 -1.91
N ILE A 173 3.96 -8.48 -2.34
CA ILE A 173 3.35 -7.17 -2.62
C ILE A 173 1.99 -7.10 -1.93
N LYS A 174 1.76 -6.09 -1.09
CA LYS A 174 0.43 -5.62 -0.72
C LYS A 174 0.10 -4.46 -1.62
N MET A 175 -1.08 -4.44 -2.22
CA MET A 175 -1.55 -3.38 -3.10
C MET A 175 -2.96 -2.95 -2.72
N ASP A 176 -3.08 -1.68 -2.35
CA ASP A 176 -4.32 -1.03 -1.99
C ASP A 176 -4.16 0.45 -2.36
N ILE A 177 -4.53 0.78 -3.59
CA ILE A 177 -4.31 2.08 -4.24
C ILE A 177 -5.59 2.68 -4.78
N GLU A 178 -6.70 2.27 -4.15
CA GLU A 178 -7.98 2.95 -4.25
C GLU A 178 -8.49 3.10 -5.70
N GLY A 179 -8.36 2.00 -6.50
CA GLY A 179 -8.93 1.88 -7.84
C GLY A 179 -7.92 1.92 -8.99
N MET A 180 -6.61 2.05 -8.71
CA MET A 180 -5.55 2.03 -9.75
C MET A 180 -4.90 0.64 -9.92
N GLU A 181 -5.42 -0.40 -9.28
CA GLU A 181 -4.81 -1.74 -9.24
C GLU A 181 -4.67 -2.34 -10.64
N GLU A 182 -5.71 -2.24 -11.48
CA GLU A 182 -5.68 -2.82 -12.84
C GLU A 182 -4.62 -2.17 -13.72
N GLU A 183 -4.50 -0.84 -13.68
CA GLU A 183 -3.49 -0.09 -14.44
C GLU A 183 -2.08 -0.43 -13.96
N ALA A 184 -1.87 -0.50 -12.66
CA ALA A 184 -0.58 -0.86 -12.05
C ALA A 184 -0.14 -2.27 -12.44
N LEU A 185 -1.07 -3.23 -12.45
CA LEU A 185 -0.81 -4.62 -12.85
C LEU A 185 -0.48 -4.70 -14.34
N LYS A 186 -1.29 -4.10 -15.21
CA LYS A 186 -1.08 -4.08 -16.67
C LYS A 186 0.25 -3.42 -17.07
N GLY A 187 0.59 -2.29 -16.44
CA GLY A 187 1.85 -1.57 -16.69
C GLY A 187 3.10 -2.33 -16.21
N SER A 188 2.94 -3.47 -15.52
CA SER A 188 4.06 -4.24 -14.98
C SER A 188 3.98 -5.74 -15.31
N GLU A 189 3.17 -6.13 -16.31
CA GLU A 189 2.87 -7.53 -16.65
C GLU A 189 4.14 -8.38 -16.87
N ASP A 190 5.04 -7.94 -17.74
CA ASP A 190 6.29 -8.67 -18.05
C ASP A 190 7.18 -8.85 -16.80
N TRP A 191 7.22 -7.84 -15.93
CA TRP A 191 7.97 -7.87 -14.69
C TRP A 191 7.34 -8.83 -13.68
N ILE A 192 6.01 -8.82 -13.55
CA ILE A 192 5.25 -9.75 -12.71
C ILE A 192 5.45 -11.18 -13.20
N ASP A 193 5.40 -11.39 -14.53
CA ASP A 193 5.64 -12.72 -15.13
C ASP A 193 7.06 -13.24 -14.87
N CYS A 194 8.04 -12.35 -14.89
CA CYS A 194 9.44 -12.68 -14.65
C CYS A 194 9.72 -13.09 -13.19
N TYR A 195 9.22 -12.30 -12.23
CA TYR A 195 9.58 -12.47 -10.81
C TYR A 195 8.56 -13.25 -9.99
N LYS A 196 7.33 -13.34 -10.46
CA LYS A 196 6.25 -14.12 -9.81
C LYS A 196 6.09 -13.84 -8.30
N PRO A 197 5.98 -12.58 -7.84
CA PRO A 197 5.77 -12.30 -6.42
C PRO A 197 4.39 -12.80 -5.95
N VAL A 198 4.25 -13.05 -4.66
CA VAL A 198 2.92 -13.23 -4.04
C VAL A 198 2.26 -11.86 -3.91
N PHE A 199 0.98 -11.75 -4.28
CA PHE A 199 0.22 -10.52 -4.09
C PHE A 199 -0.89 -10.69 -3.05
N MET A 200 -1.14 -9.59 -2.33
CA MET A 200 -2.34 -9.30 -1.58
C MET A 200 -2.92 -8.00 -2.13
N VAL A 201 -4.08 -8.08 -2.78
CA VAL A 201 -4.67 -6.96 -3.53
C VAL A 201 -6.05 -6.63 -2.96
N GLU A 202 -6.26 -5.36 -2.60
CA GLU A 202 -7.56 -4.84 -2.21
C GLU A 202 -8.53 -4.88 -3.40
N GLN A 203 -9.81 -5.25 -3.16
CA GLN A 203 -10.78 -5.47 -4.22
C GLN A 203 -12.01 -4.55 -4.19
N HIS A 204 -12.12 -3.64 -3.21
CA HIS A 204 -13.37 -2.91 -3.00
C HIS A 204 -13.66 -1.85 -4.09
N LYS A 205 -12.64 -1.24 -4.68
CA LYS A 205 -12.81 -0.18 -5.69
C LYS A 205 -12.44 -0.61 -7.10
N SER A 206 -11.66 -1.66 -7.24
CA SER A 206 -11.31 -2.26 -8.53
C SER A 206 -12.26 -3.38 -8.93
N ASN A 207 -12.24 -3.76 -10.20
CA ASN A 207 -13.00 -4.90 -10.66
C ASN A 207 -12.27 -6.20 -10.29
N ALA A 208 -12.73 -6.86 -9.23
CA ALA A 208 -12.14 -8.11 -8.74
C ALA A 208 -12.04 -9.19 -9.83
N ASP A 209 -13.06 -9.33 -10.70
CA ASP A 209 -13.05 -10.34 -11.76
C ASP A 209 -11.93 -10.06 -12.77
N ASN A 210 -11.65 -8.80 -13.11
CA ASN A 210 -10.55 -8.43 -14.00
C ASN A 210 -9.19 -8.74 -13.37
N ILE A 211 -9.02 -8.45 -12.08
CA ILE A 211 -7.78 -8.74 -11.35
C ILE A 211 -7.56 -10.25 -11.26
N ILE A 212 -8.60 -11.03 -10.95
CA ILE A 212 -8.53 -12.49 -10.92
C ILE A 212 -8.14 -13.04 -12.30
N ALA A 213 -8.83 -12.60 -13.36
CA ALA A 213 -8.55 -13.05 -14.73
C ALA A 213 -7.10 -12.71 -15.16
N PHE A 214 -6.60 -11.53 -14.78
CA PHE A 214 -5.21 -11.14 -15.03
C PHE A 214 -4.24 -12.14 -14.41
N PHE A 215 -4.36 -12.42 -13.11
CA PHE A 215 -3.47 -13.34 -12.43
C PHE A 215 -3.60 -14.79 -12.88
N GLU A 216 -4.81 -15.26 -13.15
CA GLU A 216 -5.06 -16.62 -13.67
C GLU A 216 -4.43 -16.81 -15.05
N SER A 217 -4.47 -15.77 -15.94
CA SER A 217 -3.81 -15.81 -17.24
C SER A 217 -2.31 -16.04 -17.17
N MET A 218 -1.67 -15.62 -16.05
CA MET A 218 -0.26 -15.79 -15.76
C MET A 218 0.04 -17.06 -14.95
N GLY A 219 -0.98 -17.92 -14.73
CA GLY A 219 -0.85 -19.19 -14.01
C GLY A 219 -0.87 -19.08 -12.49
N TYR A 220 -1.27 -17.93 -11.94
CA TYR A 220 -1.52 -17.79 -10.49
C TYR A 220 -2.78 -18.52 -10.08
N SER A 221 -2.83 -18.92 -8.81
CA SER A 221 -4.04 -19.35 -8.12
C SER A 221 -4.56 -18.21 -7.25
N VAL A 222 -5.86 -17.90 -7.36
CA VAL A 222 -6.53 -16.87 -6.56
C VAL A 222 -7.69 -17.50 -5.80
N PRO A 223 -7.44 -18.09 -4.62
CA PRO A 223 -8.51 -18.70 -3.82
C PRO A 223 -9.50 -17.64 -3.33
N PRO A 224 -10.80 -18.00 -3.22
CA PRO A 224 -11.82 -17.08 -2.70
C PRO A 224 -11.47 -16.57 -1.30
N GLN A 225 -11.52 -15.25 -1.12
CA GLN A 225 -11.29 -14.56 0.15
C GLN A 225 -12.43 -13.58 0.45
N GLN A 226 -12.60 -13.21 1.73
CA GLN A 226 -13.65 -12.27 2.14
C GLN A 226 -13.27 -10.79 1.94
N HIS A 227 -11.99 -10.47 2.03
CA HIS A 227 -11.47 -9.10 2.00
C HIS A 227 -10.56 -8.88 0.79
N ASP A 228 -9.28 -9.21 0.91
CA ASP A 228 -8.30 -8.97 -0.15
C ASP A 228 -8.06 -10.23 -0.98
N LEU A 229 -7.76 -10.07 -2.26
CA LEU A 229 -7.36 -11.16 -3.11
C LEU A 229 -5.93 -11.60 -2.78
N ILE A 230 -5.73 -12.89 -2.53
CA ILE A 230 -4.39 -13.47 -2.37
C ILE A 230 -4.01 -14.18 -3.66
N CYS A 231 -3.09 -13.59 -4.43
CA CYS A 231 -2.66 -14.13 -5.71
C CYS A 231 -1.35 -14.91 -5.53
N ILE A 232 -1.44 -16.23 -5.69
CA ILE A 232 -0.38 -17.19 -5.36
C ILE A 232 0.30 -17.64 -6.65
N PRO A 233 1.61 -17.37 -6.83
CA PRO A 233 2.33 -17.76 -8.04
C PRO A 233 2.49 -19.28 -8.17
N PRO A 234 2.72 -19.80 -9.40
CA PRO A 234 2.97 -21.21 -9.62
C PRO A 234 4.12 -21.74 -8.76
N GLY A 235 3.92 -22.92 -8.14
CA GLY A 235 4.93 -23.57 -7.32
C GLY A 235 5.15 -23.02 -5.90
N PHE A 236 4.36 -22.01 -5.50
CA PHE A 236 4.32 -21.56 -4.11
C PHE A 236 3.13 -22.20 -3.38
N ASP A 237 3.39 -22.96 -2.33
CA ASP A 237 2.35 -23.58 -1.51
C ASP A 237 2.00 -22.64 -0.35
N LEU A 238 0.80 -22.07 -0.43
CA LEU A 238 0.23 -21.23 0.61
C LEU A 238 -0.99 -21.93 1.23
N THR A 239 -0.74 -22.88 2.12
CA THR A 239 -1.77 -23.37 3.06
C THR A 239 -1.86 -22.35 4.20
N LEU A 240 -2.88 -21.51 4.20
CA LEU A 240 -3.17 -20.52 5.26
C LEU A 240 -3.90 -21.19 6.44
#